data_9b6d91536af8726b3bbb08a71fd4e9a5
#
_entry.id   9b6d91536af8726b3bbb08a71fd4e9a5
#
_cell.length_a   1.000
_cell.length_b   1.000
_cell.length_c   1.000
_cell.angle_alpha   90.00
_cell.angle_beta   90.00
_cell.angle_gamma   90.00
#
_symmetry.space_group_name_H-M   'P 1'
#
loop_
_entity.id
_entity.type
_entity.pdbx_description
1 polymer ?
#
loop_
_entity_poly.entity_id
_entity_poly.type
_entity_poly.pdbx_seq_one_letter_code
_entity_poly.pdbx_strand_id
1 'polypeptide(L)'
;MKNIFKLLAFLPLLTACDDLFEPALENNRDLEAMHKEPSYAQGILANAYIILPYETSPTSDLATDDAVTNEISSNYLRMATGSWTANNNPVSQWQNRFNAILYINLFLENVDKVEWAKDERISTMFLDRLKGEAYGLRALHMYYLLRAHGGKIADGTLMGVPIILKSEGPDADFNHARATYSDWVKQIMEDAGKAIELL
;
A
#
# COMPACT_ATOMS: atom_id res chain seq x y z
N MET A 1 -36.70 -55.18 -12.63
CA MET A 1 -36.18 -54.28 -13.67
C MET A 1 -36.85 -52.88 -13.70
N LYS A 2 -38.16 -52.74 -13.44
CA LYS A 2 -38.87 -51.44 -13.45
C LYS A 2 -38.39 -50.44 -12.36
N ASN A 3 -37.87 -50.92 -11.24
CA ASN A 3 -37.43 -50.06 -10.13
C ASN A 3 -35.99 -49.53 -10.28
N ILE A 4 -35.14 -50.22 -11.03
CA ILE A 4 -33.76 -49.79 -11.34
C ILE A 4 -33.77 -48.61 -12.31
N PHE A 5 -34.72 -48.60 -13.26
CA PHE A 5 -34.88 -47.48 -14.21
C PHE A 5 -35.33 -46.18 -13.53
N LYS A 6 -36.12 -46.26 -12.45
CA LYS A 6 -36.53 -45.12 -11.65
C LYS A 6 -35.37 -44.55 -10.79
N LEU A 7 -34.48 -45.44 -10.35
CA LEU A 7 -33.28 -45.02 -9.58
C LEU A 7 -32.24 -44.33 -10.46
N LEU A 8 -32.07 -44.83 -11.72
CA LEU A 8 -31.17 -44.23 -12.69
C LEU A 8 -31.63 -42.85 -13.21
N ALA A 9 -32.94 -42.59 -13.23
CA ALA A 9 -33.49 -41.31 -13.65
C ALA A 9 -33.35 -40.20 -12.57
N PHE A 10 -33.04 -40.56 -11.31
CA PHE A 10 -32.84 -39.62 -10.20
C PHE A 10 -31.37 -39.23 -10.00
N LEU A 11 -30.42 -39.98 -10.60
CA LEU A 11 -28.99 -39.76 -10.46
C LEU A 11 -28.47 -38.41 -11.05
N PRO A 12 -28.99 -37.95 -12.22
CA PRO A 12 -28.51 -36.66 -12.77
C PRO A 12 -29.03 -35.42 -12.03
N LEU A 13 -29.99 -35.55 -11.11
CA LEU A 13 -30.49 -34.43 -10.29
C LEU A 13 -29.58 -34.07 -9.11
N LEU A 14 -28.60 -34.93 -8.78
CA LEU A 14 -27.68 -34.71 -7.67
C LEU A 14 -26.38 -33.98 -8.10
N THR A 15 -26.14 -33.84 -9.41
CA THR A 15 -24.93 -33.19 -9.92
C THR A 15 -25.15 -31.75 -10.43
N ALA A 16 -26.38 -31.20 -10.30
CA ALA A 16 -26.76 -29.92 -10.89
C ALA A 16 -26.60 -28.73 -9.94
N CYS A 17 -25.95 -28.87 -8.80
CA CYS A 17 -25.94 -27.82 -7.76
C CYS A 17 -24.55 -27.31 -7.37
N ASP A 18 -23.49 -27.62 -8.10
CA ASP A 18 -22.15 -27.10 -7.76
C ASP A 18 -22.08 -25.55 -7.95
N ASP A 19 -22.76 -25.02 -8.96
CA ASP A 19 -22.77 -23.56 -9.23
C ASP A 19 -23.69 -22.76 -8.28
N LEU A 20 -24.60 -23.41 -7.55
CA LEU A 20 -25.61 -22.69 -6.74
C LEU A 20 -25.03 -22.14 -5.43
N PHE A 21 -23.91 -22.68 -4.98
CA PHE A 21 -23.23 -22.28 -3.72
C PHE A 21 -21.97 -21.45 -3.95
N GLU A 22 -21.55 -21.26 -5.20
CA GLU A 22 -20.52 -20.30 -5.52
C GLU A 22 -21.17 -18.92 -5.69
N PRO A 23 -20.89 -17.97 -4.80
CA PRO A 23 -21.38 -16.61 -5.00
C PRO A 23 -20.84 -16.10 -6.33
N ALA A 24 -21.72 -15.54 -7.16
CA ALA A 24 -21.29 -14.90 -8.40
C ALA A 24 -20.29 -13.79 -8.07
N LEU A 25 -19.01 -14.07 -8.30
CA LEU A 25 -17.89 -13.11 -8.08
C LEU A 25 -17.82 -12.07 -9.21
N GLU A 26 -18.96 -11.71 -9.80
CA GLU A 26 -19.06 -10.80 -10.95
C GLU A 26 -18.44 -9.43 -10.69
N ASN A 27 -18.33 -9.02 -9.43
CA ASN A 27 -17.73 -7.75 -9.02
C ASN A 27 -16.33 -7.88 -8.39
N ASN A 28 -15.80 -9.09 -8.28
CA ASN A 28 -14.46 -9.31 -7.76
C ASN A 28 -13.51 -9.57 -8.93
N ARG A 29 -12.64 -8.61 -9.22
CA ARG A 29 -11.62 -8.75 -10.25
C ARG A 29 -10.36 -9.31 -9.62
N ASP A 30 -9.87 -10.41 -10.18
CA ASP A 30 -8.57 -10.94 -9.82
C ASP A 30 -7.47 -9.96 -10.15
N LEU A 31 -6.40 -10.01 -9.38
CA LEU A 31 -5.20 -9.20 -9.62
C LEU A 31 -4.66 -9.39 -11.05
N GLU A 32 -4.81 -10.58 -11.62
CA GLU A 32 -4.40 -10.88 -13.00
C GLU A 32 -5.18 -10.05 -14.05
N ALA A 33 -6.38 -9.56 -13.73
CA ALA A 33 -7.14 -8.71 -14.62
C ALA A 33 -6.37 -7.41 -14.97
N MET A 34 -5.50 -6.93 -14.07
CA MET A 34 -4.67 -5.75 -14.34
C MET A 34 -3.74 -5.94 -15.54
N HIS A 35 -3.32 -7.16 -15.87
CA HIS A 35 -2.41 -7.42 -17.00
C HIS A 35 -3.04 -7.06 -18.35
N LYS A 36 -4.36 -7.19 -18.46
CA LYS A 36 -5.15 -6.89 -19.67
C LYS A 36 -5.90 -5.55 -19.60
N GLU A 37 -6.00 -4.98 -18.42
CA GLU A 37 -6.73 -3.74 -18.16
C GLU A 37 -5.80 -2.65 -17.59
N PRO A 38 -5.14 -1.87 -18.44
CA PRO A 38 -4.22 -0.79 -18.01
C PRO A 38 -4.85 0.19 -17.02
N SER A 39 -6.14 0.49 -17.16
CA SER A 39 -6.86 1.37 -16.24
C SER A 39 -6.97 0.79 -14.83
N TYR A 40 -7.08 -0.53 -14.71
CA TYR A 40 -7.08 -1.21 -13.42
C TYR A 40 -5.69 -1.15 -12.77
N ALA A 41 -4.63 -1.40 -13.55
CA ALA A 41 -3.26 -1.25 -13.08
C ALA A 41 -2.97 0.19 -12.58
N GLN A 42 -3.38 1.20 -13.35
CA GLN A 42 -3.28 2.60 -12.93
C GLN A 42 -4.09 2.88 -11.66
N GLY A 43 -5.28 2.29 -11.53
CA GLY A 43 -6.12 2.40 -10.34
C GLY A 43 -5.43 1.88 -9.07
N ILE A 44 -4.64 0.79 -9.18
CA ILE A 44 -3.84 0.29 -8.05
C ILE A 44 -2.80 1.33 -7.63
N LEU A 45 -2.06 1.91 -8.56
CA LEU A 45 -1.08 2.95 -8.27
C LEU A 45 -1.75 4.22 -7.73
N ALA A 46 -2.96 4.57 -8.23
CA ALA A 46 -3.70 5.74 -7.78
C ALA A 46 -4.03 5.71 -6.28
N ASN A 47 -4.16 4.54 -5.65
CA ASN A 47 -4.34 4.43 -4.21
C ASN A 47 -3.18 5.09 -3.43
N ALA A 48 -1.95 5.00 -3.94
CA ALA A 48 -0.82 5.66 -3.30
C ALA A 48 -0.90 7.18 -3.38
N TYR A 49 -1.44 7.73 -4.48
CA TYR A 49 -1.71 9.17 -4.60
C TYR A 49 -2.79 9.65 -3.64
N ILE A 50 -3.90 8.92 -3.51
CA ILE A 50 -5.02 9.27 -2.62
C ILE A 50 -4.57 9.36 -1.16
N ILE A 51 -3.60 8.52 -0.76
CA ILE A 51 -3.08 8.46 0.61
C ILE A 51 -1.95 9.48 0.85
N LEU A 52 -1.55 10.29 -0.12
CA LEU A 52 -0.53 11.32 0.10
C LEU A 52 -0.92 12.23 1.28
N PRO A 53 0.06 12.64 2.11
CA PRO A 53 -0.23 13.60 3.17
C PRO A 53 -0.64 14.92 2.54
N TYR A 54 -1.81 15.37 2.93
CA TYR A 54 -2.40 16.61 2.44
C TYR A 54 -2.64 17.53 3.62
N GLU A 55 -1.78 18.54 3.75
CA GLU A 55 -1.92 19.58 4.78
C GLU A 55 -2.52 20.83 4.13
N THR A 56 -3.79 21.08 4.42
CA THR A 56 -4.49 22.30 3.96
C THR A 56 -4.25 23.51 4.85
N SER A 57 -3.80 23.26 6.09
CA SER A 57 -3.56 24.30 7.08
C SER A 57 -2.34 23.92 7.92
N PRO A 58 -1.43 24.87 8.19
CA PRO A 58 -0.30 24.65 9.07
C PRO A 58 -0.77 24.59 10.53
N THR A 59 -1.26 23.40 10.94
CA THR A 59 -1.70 23.19 12.33
C THR A 59 -0.57 22.69 13.23
N SER A 60 0.61 22.45 12.67
CA SER A 60 1.80 22.02 13.41
C SER A 60 2.27 23.05 14.46
N ASP A 61 1.98 24.34 14.25
CA ASP A 61 2.31 25.40 15.19
C ASP A 61 1.60 25.24 16.54
N LEU A 62 0.45 24.52 16.54
CA LEU A 62 -0.27 24.14 17.76
C LEU A 62 0.50 23.14 18.64
N ALA A 63 1.57 22.55 18.14
CA ALA A 63 2.48 21.69 18.91
C ALA A 63 3.67 22.44 19.50
N THR A 64 3.75 23.75 19.26
CA THR A 64 4.84 24.64 19.70
C THR A 64 4.32 25.70 20.67
N ASP A 65 5.13 26.68 21.01
CA ASP A 65 4.76 27.85 21.79
C ASP A 65 4.22 29.01 20.93
N ASP A 66 4.22 28.87 19.61
CA ASP A 66 3.76 29.90 18.68
C ASP A 66 2.23 30.01 18.60
N ALA A 67 1.51 28.90 18.86
CA ALA A 67 0.06 28.88 18.78
C ALA A 67 -0.56 27.96 19.83
N VAL A 68 -1.80 28.26 20.21
CA VAL A 68 -2.61 27.44 21.14
C VAL A 68 -3.98 27.17 20.55
N THR A 69 -4.59 26.06 20.96
CA THR A 69 -5.95 25.69 20.59
C THR A 69 -6.79 25.40 21.83
N ASN A 70 -8.06 25.69 21.76
CA ASN A 70 -9.07 25.30 22.76
C ASN A 70 -9.72 23.94 22.44
N GLU A 71 -9.33 23.32 21.33
CA GLU A 71 -9.79 21.99 20.94
C GLU A 71 -9.06 20.92 21.76
N ILE A 72 -9.72 20.40 22.78
CA ILE A 72 -9.17 19.38 23.70
C ILE A 72 -8.79 18.08 22.98
N SER A 73 -9.46 17.74 21.88
CA SER A 73 -9.20 16.56 21.06
C SER A 73 -8.03 16.73 20.09
N SER A 74 -7.45 17.92 19.98
CA SER A 74 -6.37 18.18 19.03
C SER A 74 -5.15 17.29 19.28
N ASN A 75 -4.70 16.61 18.24
CA ASN A 75 -3.48 15.81 18.27
C ASN A 75 -2.22 16.65 18.55
N TYR A 76 -2.19 17.86 18.04
CA TYR A 76 -1.07 18.79 18.25
C TYR A 76 -1.05 19.31 19.68
N LEU A 77 -2.20 19.53 20.32
CA LEU A 77 -2.26 19.89 21.75
C LEU A 77 -1.68 18.76 22.62
N ARG A 78 -1.94 17.48 22.26
CA ARG A 78 -1.34 16.34 22.96
C ARG A 78 0.18 16.32 22.83
N MET A 79 0.71 16.72 21.68
CA MET A 79 2.16 16.87 21.49
C MET A 79 2.72 18.02 22.33
N ALA A 80 2.12 19.21 22.29
CA ALA A 80 2.51 20.37 23.06
C ALA A 80 2.53 20.14 24.57
N THR A 81 1.56 19.35 25.07
CA THR A 81 1.43 19.02 26.50
C THR A 81 2.23 17.79 26.93
N GLY A 82 2.96 17.14 26.01
CA GLY A 82 3.73 15.94 26.31
C GLY A 82 2.88 14.69 26.64
N SER A 83 1.58 14.70 26.33
CA SER A 83 0.64 13.61 26.63
C SER A 83 0.57 12.56 25.51
N TRP A 84 1.67 12.29 24.84
CA TRP A 84 1.80 11.28 23.79
C TRP A 84 2.83 10.21 24.18
N THR A 85 2.65 9.02 23.61
CA THR A 85 3.53 7.86 23.82
C THR A 85 3.74 7.10 22.52
N ALA A 86 4.68 6.15 22.49
CA ALA A 86 4.89 5.28 21.34
C ALA A 86 3.61 4.52 20.92
N ASN A 87 2.77 4.15 21.90
CA ASN A 87 1.49 3.45 21.65
C ASN A 87 0.34 4.42 21.35
N ASN A 88 0.52 5.72 21.57
CA ASN A 88 -0.46 6.75 21.30
C ASN A 88 0.24 7.93 20.63
N ASN A 89 0.72 7.70 19.42
CA ASN A 89 1.31 8.74 18.58
C ASN A 89 0.20 9.50 17.84
N PRO A 90 -0.08 10.77 18.21
CA PRO A 90 -1.18 11.52 17.63
C PRO A 90 -0.99 11.88 16.16
N VAL A 91 0.24 11.83 15.64
CA VAL A 91 0.59 12.11 14.25
C VAL A 91 1.14 10.88 13.53
N SER A 92 0.69 9.69 13.94
CA SER A 92 1.14 8.45 13.33
C SER A 92 0.87 8.42 11.83
N GLN A 93 1.90 8.02 11.09
CA GLN A 93 1.84 7.79 9.65
C GLN A 93 1.84 6.29 9.30
N TRP A 94 1.88 5.41 10.30
CA TRP A 94 2.13 3.98 10.14
C TRP A 94 1.19 3.32 9.15
N GLN A 95 -0.09 3.31 9.47
CA GLN A 95 -1.09 2.60 8.67
C GLN A 95 -1.19 3.14 7.24
N ASN A 96 -1.30 4.46 7.09
CA ASN A 96 -1.50 5.08 5.78
C ASN A 96 -0.29 4.87 4.86
N ARG A 97 0.93 5.01 5.40
CA ARG A 97 2.13 4.88 4.57
C ARG A 97 2.41 3.43 4.19
N PHE A 98 2.26 2.47 5.13
CA PHE A 98 2.42 1.06 4.78
C PHE A 98 1.34 0.57 3.82
N ASN A 99 0.10 1.06 3.94
CA ASN A 99 -0.94 0.77 2.97
C ASN A 99 -0.58 1.29 1.56
N ALA A 100 -0.10 2.53 1.46
CA ALA A 100 0.39 3.06 0.18
C ALA A 100 1.54 2.22 -0.39
N ILE A 101 2.52 1.84 0.44
CA ILE A 101 3.66 1.01 0.04
C ILE A 101 3.21 -0.37 -0.44
N LEU A 102 2.20 -0.97 0.20
CA LEU A 102 1.61 -2.23 -0.25
C LEU A 102 1.07 -2.12 -1.69
N TYR A 103 0.25 -1.11 -1.98
CA TYR A 103 -0.28 -0.90 -3.34
C TYR A 103 0.82 -0.60 -4.36
N ILE A 104 1.84 0.16 -3.98
CA ILE A 104 2.99 0.44 -4.84
C ILE A 104 3.78 -0.84 -5.13
N ASN A 105 4.05 -1.66 -4.12
CA ASN A 105 4.74 -2.93 -4.31
C ASN A 105 3.94 -3.87 -5.21
N LEU A 106 2.63 -3.99 -4.96
CA LEU A 106 1.73 -4.79 -5.77
C LEU A 106 1.74 -4.33 -7.24
N PHE A 107 1.75 -3.02 -7.47
CA PHE A 107 1.87 -2.44 -8.81
C PHE A 107 3.22 -2.79 -9.44
N LEU A 108 4.34 -2.55 -8.74
CA LEU A 108 5.69 -2.80 -9.24
C LEU A 108 5.96 -4.28 -9.58
N GLU A 109 5.35 -5.22 -8.85
CA GLU A 109 5.47 -6.66 -9.10
C GLU A 109 4.73 -7.11 -10.37
N ASN A 110 3.78 -6.33 -10.84
CA ASN A 110 2.91 -6.72 -11.94
C ASN A 110 3.01 -5.81 -13.18
N VAL A 111 3.53 -4.60 -13.04
CA VAL A 111 3.52 -3.55 -14.08
C VAL A 111 4.15 -3.99 -15.39
N ASP A 112 5.17 -4.84 -15.36
CA ASP A 112 5.86 -5.38 -16.55
C ASP A 112 5.02 -6.37 -17.35
N LYS A 113 3.92 -6.90 -16.76
CA LYS A 113 3.02 -7.84 -17.42
C LYS A 113 1.80 -7.14 -18.04
N VAL A 114 1.66 -5.83 -17.85
CA VAL A 114 0.50 -5.07 -18.30
C VAL A 114 0.65 -4.71 -19.79
N GLU A 115 -0.39 -4.99 -20.56
CA GLU A 115 -0.47 -4.60 -21.97
C GLU A 115 -0.89 -3.12 -22.10
N TRP A 116 0.05 -2.17 -21.92
CA TRP A 116 -0.23 -0.74 -21.85
C TRP A 116 -0.79 -0.16 -23.15
N ALA A 117 -0.29 -0.62 -24.28
CA ALA A 117 -0.75 -0.21 -25.61
C ALA A 117 -0.39 -1.26 -26.65
N LYS A 118 -1.08 -1.24 -27.81
CA LYS A 118 -0.76 -2.11 -28.94
C LYS A 118 0.56 -1.72 -29.63
N ASP A 119 0.90 -0.45 -29.62
CA ASP A 119 2.17 0.05 -30.11
C ASP A 119 3.23 -0.12 -29.04
N GLU A 120 4.30 -0.84 -29.37
CA GLU A 120 5.37 -1.20 -28.42
C GLU A 120 6.08 0.04 -27.85
N ARG A 121 6.31 1.05 -28.67
CA ARG A 121 6.95 2.29 -28.24
C ARG A 121 6.08 3.03 -27.23
N ILE A 122 4.79 3.13 -27.51
CA ILE A 122 3.83 3.77 -26.59
C ILE A 122 3.72 2.93 -25.29
N SER A 123 3.68 1.61 -25.41
CA SER A 123 3.66 0.70 -24.26
C SER A 123 4.86 0.91 -23.34
N THR A 124 6.07 0.99 -23.90
CA THR A 124 7.31 1.25 -23.15
C THR A 124 7.27 2.62 -22.45
N MET A 125 6.82 3.67 -23.15
CA MET A 125 6.69 5.02 -22.55
C MET A 125 5.73 5.03 -21.33
N PHE A 126 4.60 4.32 -21.42
CA PHE A 126 3.68 4.19 -20.28
C PHE A 126 4.31 3.41 -19.14
N LEU A 127 4.97 2.30 -19.45
CA LEU A 127 5.64 1.45 -18.48
C LEU A 127 6.70 2.24 -17.69
N ASP A 128 7.62 2.90 -18.39
CA ASP A 128 8.72 3.65 -17.78
C ASP A 128 8.18 4.77 -16.88
N ARG A 129 7.24 5.57 -17.42
CA ARG A 129 6.62 6.66 -16.67
C ARG A 129 5.96 6.15 -15.39
N LEU A 130 5.12 5.12 -15.47
CA LEU A 130 4.35 4.63 -14.31
C LEU A 130 5.24 3.90 -13.30
N LYS A 131 6.32 3.23 -13.75
CA LYS A 131 7.36 2.71 -12.86
C LYS A 131 8.09 3.84 -12.15
N GLY A 132 8.45 4.88 -12.86
CA GLY A 132 9.09 6.07 -12.28
C GLY A 132 8.20 6.74 -11.23
N GLU A 133 6.91 6.94 -11.53
CA GLU A 133 5.92 7.43 -10.58
C GLU A 133 5.83 6.52 -9.33
N ALA A 134 5.77 5.21 -9.51
CA ALA A 134 5.67 4.25 -8.42
C ALA A 134 6.90 4.29 -7.49
N TYR A 135 8.11 4.33 -8.04
CA TYR A 135 9.33 4.46 -7.26
C TYR A 135 9.39 5.81 -6.52
N GLY A 136 9.04 6.91 -7.18
CA GLY A 136 9.00 8.22 -6.57
C GLY A 136 8.00 8.30 -5.41
N LEU A 137 6.80 7.75 -5.61
CA LEU A 137 5.78 7.65 -4.55
C LEU A 137 6.28 6.79 -3.37
N ARG A 138 6.93 5.65 -3.64
CA ARG A 138 7.45 4.79 -2.58
C ARG A 138 8.51 5.52 -1.76
N ALA A 139 9.45 6.18 -2.41
CA ALA A 139 10.45 7.01 -1.74
C ALA A 139 9.80 8.08 -0.84
N LEU A 140 8.76 8.76 -1.33
CA LEU A 140 8.04 9.79 -0.59
C LEU A 140 7.30 9.21 0.62
N HIS A 141 6.57 8.11 0.46
CA HIS A 141 5.89 7.45 1.58
C HIS A 141 6.87 6.90 2.62
N MET A 142 8.00 6.35 2.18
CA MET A 142 9.09 5.92 3.05
C MET A 142 9.69 7.10 3.82
N TYR A 143 9.88 8.26 3.19
CA TYR A 143 10.34 9.47 3.87
C TYR A 143 9.40 9.87 5.01
N TYR A 144 8.08 9.88 4.78
CA TYR A 144 7.11 10.21 5.82
C TYR A 144 7.09 9.19 6.97
N LEU A 145 7.26 7.89 6.67
CA LEU A 145 7.40 6.86 7.70
C LEU A 145 8.65 7.09 8.56
N LEU A 146 9.79 7.33 7.93
CA LEU A 146 11.04 7.57 8.64
C LEU A 146 10.96 8.82 9.53
N ARG A 147 10.39 9.91 9.00
CA ARG A 147 10.20 11.17 9.72
C ARG A 147 9.31 11.00 10.96
N ALA A 148 8.23 10.20 10.86
CA ALA A 148 7.26 10.05 11.93
C ALA A 148 7.62 8.97 12.96
N HIS A 149 8.37 7.95 12.56
CA HIS A 149 8.59 6.74 13.36
C HIS A 149 10.06 6.33 13.49
N GLY A 150 10.98 6.95 12.76
CA GLY A 150 12.42 6.78 12.96
C GLY A 150 12.92 7.50 14.20
N GLY A 151 14.02 7.02 14.78
CA GLY A 151 14.62 7.68 15.93
C GLY A 151 15.59 6.80 16.70
N LYS A 152 16.08 7.33 17.80
CA LYS A 152 16.99 6.61 18.71
C LYS A 152 16.22 5.62 19.57
N ILE A 153 16.74 4.42 19.69
CA ILE A 153 16.30 3.43 20.68
C ILE A 153 17.09 3.58 21.98
N ALA A 154 16.80 2.74 22.99
CA ALA A 154 17.33 2.89 24.36
C ALA A 154 18.87 2.87 24.43
N ASP A 155 19.57 2.17 23.56
CA ASP A 155 21.02 2.13 23.51
C ASP A 155 21.65 3.29 22.71
N GLY A 156 20.84 4.20 22.16
CA GLY A 156 21.28 5.33 21.37
C GLY A 156 21.40 5.04 19.86
N THR A 157 21.16 3.83 19.41
CA THR A 157 21.20 3.47 18.00
C THR A 157 20.05 4.14 17.24
N LEU A 158 20.36 4.69 16.05
CA LEU A 158 19.35 5.25 15.15
C LEU A 158 18.70 4.13 14.32
N MET A 159 17.40 3.96 14.53
CA MET A 159 16.59 2.96 13.82
C MET A 159 15.52 3.62 12.96
N GLY A 160 15.29 3.02 11.81
CA GLY A 160 14.11 3.27 10.97
C GLY A 160 12.92 2.42 11.43
N VAL A 161 12.07 2.07 10.51
CA VAL A 161 10.97 1.10 10.67
C VAL A 161 11.28 -0.16 9.82
N PRO A 162 10.45 -1.19 9.74
CA PRO A 162 10.67 -2.29 8.79
C PRO A 162 10.68 -1.81 7.34
N ILE A 163 11.62 -2.30 6.52
CA ILE A 163 11.65 -2.05 5.06
C ILE A 163 10.89 -3.17 4.37
N ILE A 164 9.78 -2.84 3.72
CA ILE A 164 8.91 -3.79 3.02
C ILE A 164 8.87 -3.38 1.54
N LEU A 165 9.52 -4.17 0.69
CA LEU A 165 9.67 -3.90 -0.75
C LEU A 165 8.88 -4.85 -1.64
N LYS A 166 8.08 -5.74 -1.02
CA LYS A 166 7.19 -6.68 -1.72
C LYS A 166 5.79 -6.56 -1.17
N SER A 167 4.82 -6.94 -1.98
CA SER A 167 3.45 -7.09 -1.50
C SER A 167 3.35 -8.30 -0.56
N GLU A 168 2.62 -8.15 0.53
CA GLU A 168 2.42 -9.20 1.52
C GLU A 168 0.94 -9.55 1.57
N GLY A 169 0.65 -10.83 1.38
CA GLY A 169 -0.70 -11.36 1.46
C GLY A 169 -1.17 -11.53 2.91
N PRO A 170 -2.45 -11.88 3.11
CA PRO A 170 -3.04 -12.00 4.45
C PRO A 170 -2.39 -13.07 5.33
N ASP A 171 -1.72 -14.06 4.73
CA ASP A 171 -1.05 -15.16 5.45
C ASP A 171 0.44 -14.89 5.70
N ALA A 172 0.95 -13.69 5.42
CA ALA A 172 2.34 -13.34 5.62
C ALA A 172 2.68 -13.17 7.11
N ASP A 173 3.95 -13.41 7.46
CA ASP A 173 4.46 -13.05 8.79
C ASP A 173 4.75 -11.54 8.82
N PHE A 174 3.87 -10.78 9.47
CA PHE A 174 4.00 -9.34 9.64
C PHE A 174 4.96 -8.91 10.76
N ASN A 175 5.65 -9.85 11.39
CA ASN A 175 6.57 -9.55 12.49
C ASN A 175 7.97 -9.18 11.96
N HIS A 176 8.07 -8.04 11.28
CA HIS A 176 9.32 -7.57 10.68
C HIS A 176 10.19 -6.81 11.67
N ALA A 177 11.49 -7.10 11.67
CA ALA A 177 12.48 -6.33 12.42
C ALA A 177 12.62 -4.91 11.85
N ARG A 178 12.90 -3.94 12.72
CA ARG A 178 13.24 -2.58 12.30
C ARG A 178 14.59 -2.59 11.58
N ALA A 179 14.67 -1.87 10.48
CA ALA A 179 15.92 -1.59 9.79
C ALA A 179 16.67 -0.40 10.43
N THR A 180 17.96 -0.27 10.13
CA THR A 180 18.72 0.91 10.56
C THR A 180 18.21 2.17 9.85
N TYR A 181 18.41 3.33 10.47
CA TYR A 181 18.08 4.61 9.84
C TYR A 181 18.84 4.80 8.52
N SER A 182 20.11 4.37 8.49
CA SER A 182 20.95 4.45 7.30
C SER A 182 20.41 3.62 6.14
N ASP A 183 19.96 2.38 6.40
CA ASP A 183 19.38 1.51 5.37
C ASP A 183 18.09 2.11 4.80
N TRP A 184 17.29 2.76 5.65
CA TRP A 184 16.09 3.48 5.22
C TRP A 184 16.42 4.63 4.28
N VAL A 185 17.39 5.48 4.66
CA VAL A 185 17.84 6.61 3.81
C VAL A 185 18.38 6.09 2.49
N LYS A 186 19.17 5.01 2.52
CA LYS A 186 19.70 4.36 1.32
C LYS A 186 18.56 3.90 0.40
N GLN A 187 17.55 3.21 0.93
CA GLN A 187 16.42 2.74 0.13
C GLN A 187 15.60 3.89 -0.47
N ILE A 188 15.36 4.96 0.29
CA ILE A 188 14.69 6.16 -0.22
C ILE A 188 15.47 6.75 -1.40
N MET A 189 16.78 6.87 -1.28
CA MET A 189 17.64 7.42 -2.33
C MET A 189 17.70 6.51 -3.56
N GLU A 190 17.71 5.19 -3.37
CA GLU A 190 17.65 4.21 -4.48
C GLU A 190 16.34 4.32 -5.26
N ASP A 191 15.20 4.40 -4.57
CA ASP A 191 13.90 4.54 -5.23
C ASP A 191 13.78 5.91 -5.93
N ALA A 192 14.24 6.99 -5.29
CA ALA A 192 14.27 8.30 -5.91
C ALA A 192 15.17 8.34 -7.16
N GLY A 193 16.33 7.67 -7.12
CA GLY A 193 17.22 7.53 -8.27
C GLY A 193 16.55 6.82 -9.44
N LYS A 194 15.89 5.68 -9.18
CA LYS A 194 15.11 4.96 -10.22
C LYS A 194 13.98 5.82 -10.81
N ALA A 195 13.32 6.62 -9.98
CA ALA A 195 12.28 7.53 -10.47
C ALA A 195 12.86 8.58 -11.43
N ILE A 196 14.02 9.15 -11.11
CA ILE A 196 14.70 10.14 -11.97
C ILE A 196 15.16 9.53 -13.29
N GLU A 197 15.61 8.27 -13.29
CA GLU A 197 16.07 7.57 -14.50
C GLU A 197 14.92 7.26 -15.47
N LEU A 198 13.70 7.04 -14.93
CA LEU A 198 12.54 6.60 -15.71
C LEU A 198 11.61 7.74 -16.13
N LEU A 199 11.65 8.90 -15.47
CA LEU A 199 10.84 10.09 -15.76
C LEU A 199 11.59 11.10 -16.60
#